data_40b3f98e15c9f9b127371adc512dd4f1
#
_entry.id   40b3f98e15c9f9b127371adc512dd4f1
#
_cell.length_a   1.000
_cell.length_b   1.000
_cell.length_c   1.000
_cell.angle_alpha   90.00
_cell.angle_beta   90.00
_cell.angle_gamma   90.00
#
_symmetry.space_group_name_H-M   'P 1'
#
loop_
_entity.id
_entity.type
_entity.pdbx_description
1 polymer ?
#
loop_
_entity_poly.entity_id
_entity_poly.type
_entity_poly.pdbx_seq_one_letter_code
_entity_poly.pdbx_strand_id
1 'polypeptide(L)'
;AIPMNKTLEYIHNYPKETKRIIGITYEQLTQLIENAIIKESENLKVIAEKEIRLIKPGGGRKKTLTKTEEIFLTLYYLHHIPTFQLLGINFGVSESTANNIFHYWINILQDLLPASLLEQVKKKKMN
;
A
#
# COMPACT_ATOMS: atom_id res chain seq x y z
N ALA A 1 4.51 -3.24 -21.34
CA ALA A 1 4.71 -2.61 -20.05
C ALA A 1 3.36 -2.37 -19.36
N ILE A 2 3.30 -2.68 -18.10
CA ILE A 2 2.09 -2.41 -17.32
C ILE A 2 2.10 -0.93 -16.99
N PRO A 3 1.08 -0.19 -17.40
CA PRO A 3 1.06 1.24 -17.11
C PRO A 3 0.96 1.47 -15.61
N MET A 4 1.78 2.38 -15.11
CA MET A 4 1.70 2.83 -13.74
C MET A 4 0.34 3.48 -13.51
N ASN A 5 -0.19 3.39 -12.30
CA ASN A 5 -1.43 4.08 -11.95
C ASN A 5 -1.29 5.57 -12.28
N LYS A 6 -2.32 6.13 -12.90
CA LYS A 6 -2.27 7.51 -13.37
C LYS A 6 -2.04 8.52 -12.24
N THR A 7 -2.63 8.26 -11.07
CA THR A 7 -2.46 9.15 -9.93
C THR A 7 -1.01 9.12 -9.43
N LEU A 8 -0.43 7.93 -9.34
CA LEU A 8 0.96 7.79 -8.92
C LEU A 8 1.91 8.44 -9.93
N GLU A 9 1.63 8.25 -11.22
CA GLU A 9 2.40 8.89 -12.28
C GLU A 9 2.32 10.43 -12.17
N TYR A 10 1.13 10.95 -11.91
CA TYR A 10 0.94 12.38 -11.72
C TYR A 10 1.78 12.89 -10.55
N ILE A 11 1.80 12.17 -9.45
CA ILE A 11 2.58 12.54 -8.27
C ILE A 11 4.08 12.57 -8.58
N HIS A 12 4.57 11.60 -9.33
CA HIS A 12 5.99 11.59 -9.72
C HIS A 12 6.35 12.78 -10.60
N ASN A 13 5.43 13.19 -11.46
CA ASN A 13 5.65 14.35 -12.32
C ASN A 13 5.45 15.68 -11.60
N TYR A 14 4.59 15.70 -10.60
CA TYR A 14 4.25 16.91 -9.84
C TYR A 14 4.33 16.65 -8.34
N PRO A 15 5.55 16.46 -7.80
CA PRO A 15 5.70 16.08 -6.38
C PRO A 15 5.07 17.05 -5.41
N LYS A 16 4.98 18.33 -5.76
CA LYS A 16 4.39 19.34 -4.88
C LYS A 16 2.91 19.13 -4.63
N GLU A 17 2.23 18.38 -5.49
CA GLU A 17 0.80 18.11 -5.35
C GLU A 17 0.51 16.88 -4.49
N THR A 18 1.53 16.16 -4.06
CA THR A 18 1.37 14.89 -3.35
C THR A 18 0.51 15.05 -2.09
N LYS A 19 0.78 16.08 -1.30
CA LYS A 19 0.04 16.28 -0.05
C LYS A 19 -1.45 16.51 -0.28
N ARG A 20 -1.81 17.19 -1.36
CA ARG A 20 -3.21 17.41 -1.70
C ARG A 20 -3.90 16.12 -2.14
N ILE A 21 -3.14 15.22 -2.74
CA ILE A 21 -3.71 14.01 -3.32
C ILE A 21 -3.83 12.89 -2.30
N ILE A 22 -2.81 12.69 -1.46
CA ILE A 22 -2.83 11.58 -0.50
C ILE A 22 -2.56 11.98 0.95
N GLY A 23 -2.48 13.27 1.24
CA GLY A 23 -2.41 13.75 2.63
C GLY A 23 -1.03 13.81 3.24
N ILE A 24 0.01 13.40 2.52
CA ILE A 24 1.40 13.49 2.97
C ILE A 24 2.26 14.06 1.84
N THR A 25 3.42 14.60 2.20
CA THR A 25 4.33 15.16 1.20
C THR A 25 4.99 14.06 0.39
N TYR A 26 5.54 14.42 -0.77
CA TYR A 26 6.26 13.47 -1.61
C TYR A 26 7.42 12.83 -0.86
N GLU A 27 8.14 13.63 -0.07
CA GLU A 27 9.26 13.13 0.73
C GLU A 27 8.80 12.13 1.77
N GLN A 28 7.68 12.43 2.45
CA GLN A 28 7.08 11.50 3.40
C GLN A 28 6.62 10.22 2.70
N LEU A 29 6.05 10.36 1.50
CA LEU A 29 5.61 9.21 0.72
C LEU A 29 6.77 8.29 0.38
N THR A 30 7.85 8.84 -0.18
CA THR A 30 9.00 8.02 -0.57
C THR A 30 9.66 7.36 0.63
N GLN A 31 9.78 8.09 1.73
CA GLN A 31 10.35 7.54 2.96
C GLN A 31 9.46 6.43 3.54
N LEU A 32 8.16 6.65 3.52
CA LEU A 32 7.20 5.66 4.03
C LEU A 32 7.24 4.38 3.19
N ILE A 33 7.32 4.51 1.87
CA ILE A 33 7.41 3.36 0.98
C ILE A 33 8.68 2.55 1.27
N GLU A 34 9.83 3.23 1.39
CA GLU A 34 11.07 2.55 1.71
C GLU A 34 11.00 1.83 3.05
N ASN A 35 10.52 2.51 4.07
CA ASN A 35 10.40 1.93 5.40
C ASN A 35 9.44 0.75 5.43
N ALA A 36 8.34 0.84 4.69
CA ALA A 36 7.36 -0.24 4.61
C ALA A 36 7.96 -1.48 3.93
N ILE A 37 8.71 -1.30 2.86
CA ILE A 37 9.34 -2.41 2.15
C ILE A 37 10.39 -3.08 3.05
N ILE A 38 11.17 -2.29 3.78
CA ILE A 38 12.15 -2.83 4.73
C ILE A 38 11.45 -3.63 5.83
N LYS A 39 10.39 -3.07 6.40
CA LYS A 39 9.66 -3.74 7.47
C LYS A 39 9.02 -5.04 6.98
N GLU A 40 8.46 -5.04 5.78
CA GLU A 40 7.92 -6.26 5.19
C GLU A 40 9.00 -7.31 5.04
N SER A 41 10.16 -6.91 4.54
CA SER A 41 11.28 -7.83 4.35
C SER A 41 11.70 -8.47 5.68
N GLU A 42 11.77 -7.68 6.74
CA GLU A 42 12.10 -8.19 8.06
C GLU A 42 11.04 -9.18 8.57
N ASN A 43 9.76 -8.85 8.39
CA ASN A 43 8.67 -9.73 8.79
C ASN A 43 8.71 -11.04 8.02
N LEU A 44 8.99 -10.99 6.73
CA LEU A 44 9.09 -12.18 5.90
C LEU A 44 10.26 -13.07 6.31
N LYS A 45 11.38 -12.48 6.72
CA LYS A 45 12.52 -13.26 7.23
C LYS A 45 12.15 -14.04 8.49
N VAL A 46 11.43 -13.40 9.41
CA VAL A 46 10.98 -14.08 10.63
C VAL A 46 10.06 -15.25 10.29
N ILE A 47 9.11 -15.02 9.39
CA ILE A 47 8.19 -16.08 8.94
C ILE A 47 8.95 -17.22 8.27
N ALA A 48 9.91 -16.90 7.39
CA ALA A 48 10.69 -17.89 6.69
C ALA A 48 11.52 -18.75 7.65
N GLU A 49 12.08 -18.14 8.68
CA GLU A 49 12.83 -18.89 9.70
C GLU A 49 11.96 -19.89 10.44
N LYS A 50 10.71 -19.53 10.69
CA LYS A 50 9.77 -20.41 11.38
C LYS A 50 9.15 -21.48 10.50
N GLU A 51 9.04 -21.22 9.21
CA GLU A 51 8.30 -22.09 8.28
C GLU A 51 9.12 -22.54 7.08
N ILE A 52 10.39 -22.78 7.31
CA ILE A 52 11.35 -23.10 6.24
C ILE A 52 10.86 -24.13 5.25
N ARG A 53 10.06 -25.10 5.67
CA ARG A 53 9.70 -26.22 4.82
C ARG A 53 8.39 -26.11 4.10
N LEU A 54 7.58 -25.15 4.45
CA LEU A 54 6.21 -25.08 3.97
C LEU A 54 6.04 -24.15 2.79
N ILE A 55 6.98 -23.26 2.57
CA ILE A 55 6.85 -22.26 1.53
C ILE A 55 7.50 -22.78 0.26
N LYS A 56 6.71 -23.02 -0.76
CA LYS A 56 7.22 -23.33 -2.08
C LYS A 56 7.35 -22.03 -2.85
N PRO A 57 8.56 -21.66 -3.26
CA PRO A 57 8.70 -20.44 -4.04
C PRO A 57 8.05 -20.60 -5.41
N GLY A 58 7.46 -19.55 -5.89
CA GLY A 58 7.08 -19.41 -7.28
C GLY A 58 5.79 -20.06 -7.74
N GLY A 59 4.93 -20.49 -6.86
CA GLY A 59 3.68 -21.09 -7.27
C GLY A 59 2.54 -20.14 -7.52
N GLY A 60 2.72 -18.84 -7.32
CA GLY A 60 1.63 -17.87 -7.35
C GLY A 60 1.48 -17.15 -8.67
N ARG A 61 0.34 -16.50 -8.83
CA ARG A 61 0.12 -15.62 -9.98
C ARG A 61 1.07 -14.44 -9.92
N LYS A 62 1.45 -13.93 -11.09
CA LYS A 62 2.18 -12.68 -11.16
C LYS A 62 1.33 -11.58 -10.55
N LYS A 63 1.94 -10.78 -9.70
CA LYS A 63 1.23 -9.64 -9.13
C LYS A 63 1.04 -8.60 -10.21
N THR A 64 -0.17 -8.06 -10.29
CA THR A 64 -0.49 -6.99 -11.22
C THR A 64 0.19 -5.68 -10.81
N LEU A 65 0.30 -5.46 -9.50
CA LEU A 65 0.85 -4.22 -8.96
C LEU A 65 2.22 -4.46 -8.31
N THR A 66 3.08 -3.46 -8.41
CA THR A 66 4.34 -3.45 -7.67
C THR A 66 4.07 -3.17 -6.20
N LYS A 67 5.06 -3.42 -5.33
CA LYS A 67 4.93 -3.09 -3.91
C LYS A 67 4.68 -1.61 -3.70
N THR A 68 5.34 -0.75 -4.47
CA THR A 68 5.13 0.69 -4.41
C THR A 68 3.68 1.04 -4.71
N GLU A 69 3.12 0.42 -5.75
CA GLU A 69 1.74 0.66 -6.13
C GLU A 69 0.77 0.13 -5.08
N GLU A 70 1.07 -1.00 -4.47
CA GLU A 70 0.24 -1.57 -3.41
C GLU A 70 0.21 -0.67 -2.18
N ILE A 71 1.37 -0.15 -1.79
CA ILE A 71 1.46 0.77 -0.66
C ILE A 71 0.72 2.06 -0.99
N PHE A 72 0.87 2.56 -2.21
CA PHE A 72 0.16 3.76 -2.65
C PHE A 72 -1.36 3.54 -2.63
N LEU A 73 -1.82 2.38 -3.09
CA LEU A 73 -3.24 2.01 -3.03
C LEU A 73 -3.76 2.11 -1.59
N THR A 74 -2.99 1.62 -0.64
CA THR A 74 -3.36 1.63 0.76
C THR A 74 -3.48 3.07 1.28
N LEU A 75 -2.52 3.93 0.94
CA LEU A 75 -2.54 5.33 1.34
C LEU A 75 -3.68 6.10 0.66
N TYR A 76 -3.93 5.80 -0.60
CA TYR A 76 -5.03 6.40 -1.34
C TYR A 76 -6.37 6.07 -0.68
N TYR A 77 -6.55 4.81 -0.28
CA TYR A 77 -7.76 4.40 0.41
C TYR A 77 -7.94 5.17 1.72
N LEU A 78 -6.87 5.34 2.50
CA LEU A 78 -6.96 6.04 3.78
C LEU A 78 -7.37 7.50 3.61
N HIS A 79 -6.90 8.14 2.56
CA HIS A 79 -7.19 9.57 2.34
C HIS A 79 -8.57 9.79 1.72
N HIS A 80 -8.93 9.00 0.71
CA HIS A 80 -10.16 9.21 -0.06
C HIS A 80 -11.33 8.36 0.40
N ILE A 81 -11.06 7.27 1.07
CA ILE A 81 -12.05 6.30 1.57
C ILE A 81 -13.07 5.91 0.50
N PRO A 82 -12.62 5.45 -0.68
CA PRO A 82 -13.53 4.95 -1.71
C PRO A 82 -14.03 3.56 -1.33
N THR A 83 -15.01 3.05 -2.06
CA THR A 83 -15.33 1.63 -1.93
C THR A 83 -14.18 0.81 -2.50
N PHE A 84 -14.07 -0.43 -2.07
CA PHE A 84 -13.05 -1.32 -2.64
C PHE A 84 -13.29 -1.59 -4.11
N GLN A 85 -14.55 -1.51 -4.55
CA GLN A 85 -14.87 -1.63 -5.97
C GLN A 85 -14.23 -0.48 -6.77
N LEU A 86 -14.42 0.76 -6.34
CA LEU A 86 -13.81 1.92 -7.00
C LEU A 86 -12.30 1.89 -6.91
N LEU A 87 -11.79 1.48 -5.76
CA LEU A 87 -10.35 1.36 -5.55
C LEU A 87 -9.76 0.37 -6.55
N GLY A 88 -10.41 -0.78 -6.73
CA GLY A 88 -9.99 -1.77 -7.70
C GLY A 88 -10.00 -1.24 -9.12
N ILE A 89 -11.05 -0.51 -9.49
CA ILE A 89 -11.16 0.09 -10.82
C ILE A 89 -10.01 1.06 -11.06
N ASN A 90 -9.71 1.91 -10.08
CA ASN A 90 -8.64 2.89 -10.21
C ASN A 90 -7.26 2.28 -10.33
N PHE A 91 -7.05 1.12 -9.72
CA PHE A 91 -5.74 0.47 -9.71
C PHE A 91 -5.65 -0.73 -10.64
N GLY A 92 -6.73 -1.04 -11.36
CA GLY A 92 -6.73 -2.13 -12.33
C GLY A 92 -6.71 -3.51 -11.72
N VAL A 93 -7.33 -3.67 -10.55
CA VAL A 93 -7.45 -4.97 -9.88
C VAL A 93 -8.89 -5.21 -9.46
N SER A 94 -9.22 -6.44 -9.06
CA SER A 94 -10.56 -6.75 -8.59
C SER A 94 -10.82 -6.13 -7.23
N GLU A 95 -12.09 -6.06 -6.87
CA GLU A 95 -12.50 -5.58 -5.55
C GLU A 95 -11.86 -6.37 -4.43
N SER A 96 -11.86 -7.70 -4.53
CA SER A 96 -11.27 -8.55 -3.50
C SER A 96 -9.77 -8.41 -3.44
N THR A 97 -9.10 -8.23 -4.57
CA THR A 97 -7.66 -7.99 -4.58
C THR A 97 -7.32 -6.66 -3.90
N ALA A 98 -8.08 -5.61 -4.19
CA ALA A 98 -7.88 -4.32 -3.54
C ALA A 98 -8.06 -4.43 -2.02
N ASN A 99 -9.08 -5.16 -1.58
CA ASN A 99 -9.33 -5.41 -0.17
C ASN A 99 -8.15 -6.13 0.49
N ASN A 100 -7.65 -7.19 -0.16
CA ASN A 100 -6.54 -7.98 0.37
C ASN A 100 -5.25 -7.16 0.45
N ILE A 101 -4.97 -6.35 -0.57
CA ILE A 101 -3.80 -5.48 -0.59
C ILE A 101 -3.86 -4.48 0.56
N PHE A 102 -5.00 -3.83 0.74
CA PHE A 102 -5.17 -2.88 1.82
C PHE A 102 -4.91 -3.52 3.19
N HIS A 103 -5.55 -4.65 3.46
CA HIS A 103 -5.41 -5.32 4.75
C HIS A 103 -4.00 -5.82 5.00
N TYR A 104 -3.32 -6.28 3.96
CA TYR A 104 -1.93 -6.73 4.09
C TYR A 104 -1.01 -5.57 4.48
N TRP A 105 -1.09 -4.46 3.75
CA TRP A 105 -0.17 -3.36 3.96
C TRP A 105 -0.52 -2.48 5.16
N ILE A 106 -1.81 -2.36 5.52
CA ILE A 106 -2.16 -1.52 6.67
C ILE A 106 -1.55 -2.07 7.96
N ASN A 107 -1.45 -3.38 8.10
CA ASN A 107 -0.82 -3.98 9.27
C ASN A 107 0.67 -3.62 9.36
N ILE A 108 1.33 -3.53 8.21
CA ILE A 108 2.74 -3.15 8.17
C ILE A 108 2.90 -1.66 8.41
N LEU A 109 1.99 -0.86 7.85
CA LEU A 109 2.10 0.60 7.90
C LEU A 109 1.67 1.22 9.22
N GLN A 110 0.91 0.52 10.05
CA GLN A 110 0.37 1.10 11.29
C GLN A 110 1.43 1.80 12.16
N ASP A 111 2.61 1.21 12.26
CA ASP A 111 3.67 1.75 13.08
C ASP A 111 4.49 2.83 12.37
N LEU A 112 4.28 3.00 11.08
CA LEU A 112 5.07 3.91 10.24
C LEU A 112 4.31 5.15 9.83
N LEU A 113 2.98 5.16 9.97
CA LEU A 113 2.15 6.26 9.47
C LEU A 113 2.31 7.54 10.27
N PRO A 114 2.25 8.71 9.60
CA PRO A 114 2.13 9.98 10.31
C PRO A 114 0.86 10.02 11.16
N ALA A 115 0.87 10.84 12.20
CA ALA A 115 -0.24 10.93 13.14
C ALA A 115 -1.58 11.21 12.46
N SER A 116 -1.59 12.06 11.43
CA SER A 116 -2.82 12.41 10.74
C SER A 116 -3.47 11.22 10.04
N LEU A 117 -2.67 10.35 9.42
CA LEU A 117 -3.20 9.16 8.78
C LEU A 117 -3.52 8.06 9.79
N LEU A 118 -2.74 7.99 10.87
CA LEU A 118 -2.98 7.02 11.93
C LEU A 118 -4.34 7.24 12.59
N GLU A 119 -4.74 8.48 12.76
CA GLU A 119 -6.05 8.79 13.30
C GLU A 119 -7.18 8.27 12.41
N GLN A 120 -7.01 8.35 11.09
CA GLN A 120 -8.00 7.81 10.17
C GLN A 120 -8.13 6.29 10.29
N VAL A 121 -7.01 5.59 10.48
CA VAL A 121 -7.04 4.15 10.72
C VAL A 121 -7.83 3.83 11.98
N LYS A 122 -7.59 4.57 13.05
CA LYS A 122 -8.31 4.38 14.32
C LYS A 122 -9.80 4.63 14.18
N LYS A 123 -10.18 5.69 13.47
CA LYS A 123 -11.59 5.99 13.22
C LYS A 123 -12.27 4.86 12.46
N LYS A 124 -11.60 4.29 11.47
CA LYS A 124 -12.16 3.18 10.70
C LYS A 124 -12.35 1.94 11.55
N LYS A 125 -11.43 1.66 12.47
CA LYS A 125 -11.56 0.51 13.35
C LYS A 125 -12.70 0.66 14.35
N MET A 126 -13.07 1.88 14.68
CA MET A 126 -14.14 2.16 15.62
C MET A 126 -15.53 2.14 14.99
N ASN A 127 -15.59 2.17 13.70
CA ASN A 127 -16.86 2.11 12.97
C ASN A 127 -17.21 0.64 12.60
#